data_bd4132d39f2a1f2625593ac87d5971cc
#
_entry.id   bd4132d39f2a1f2625593ac87d5971cc
#
_cell.length_a   1.000
_cell.length_b   1.000
_cell.length_c   1.000
_cell.angle_alpha   90.00
_cell.angle_beta   90.00
_cell.angle_gamma   90.00
#
_symmetry.space_group_name_H-M   'P 1'
#
loop_
_entity.id
_entity.type
_entity.pdbx_description
1 polymer ?
#
loop_
_entity_poly.entity_id
_entity_poly.type
_entity_poly.pdbx_seq_one_letter_code
_entity_poly.pdbx_strand_id
1 'polypeptide(L)'
;MYLSSAIQEILYVLPMNVTMISMVNMEEDNAYVVKMRRHFHEHPELSFEEVQTSRRIREELEKLGLEVKSVGKTGLVADITGSPGKTVALRADIDALPVTEENVEAFTSKNKGVMHACGHDAHIAMLLGVARKLAREKGKLHGTVRLIFQAAEEKPPGGAVEFIHEGYLRNVDAIVGQHVISTIPSGYVATYATVAMANADEFRVRIHGRGGHGSEPDKAIDALLIASYFVNILQSIVSRMTPAFKPAVVTVGTLNSGYRYNIIAAHAELTGTVRTFDAGIRTKVRNEIEHLLSGLCKAYGATYEYDYIEGYPALVNNPSVTAVIDQVASEVVGKDHVLHPDPAMGGEDFSYFTKEIPGSFYFLGTGNEDKKITSPNHSPTFSVDEDALKYGTEIMYRSALKLLG
;
A
#
# COMPACT_ATOMS: atom_id res chain seq x y z
N MET A 1 3.92 -45.30 14.87
CA MET A 1 4.36 -46.33 13.93
C MET A 1 3.35 -46.35 12.79
N TYR A 2 3.74 -46.23 11.57
CA TYR A 2 3.05 -45.99 10.28
C TYR A 2 3.03 -44.51 9.81
N LEU A 3 4.19 -44.10 9.25
CA LEU A 3 4.23 -43.02 8.24
C LEU A 3 3.60 -43.57 6.96
N SER A 4 2.63 -42.83 6.38
CA SER A 4 1.85 -43.30 5.24
C SER A 4 2.73 -43.46 3.99
N SER A 5 2.46 -44.52 3.21
CA SER A 5 3.18 -44.96 2.01
C SER A 5 3.28 -43.90 0.89
N ALA A 6 2.50 -42.81 0.95
CA ALA A 6 2.49 -41.75 -0.04
C ALA A 6 3.71 -40.80 0.05
N ILE A 7 4.39 -40.74 1.20
CA ILE A 7 5.60 -39.88 1.35
C ILE A 7 6.86 -40.64 0.85
N GLN A 8 6.82 -41.97 0.82
CA GLN A 8 7.96 -42.76 0.34
C GLN A 8 8.08 -42.83 -1.18
N GLU A 9 7.02 -42.64 -1.95
CA GLU A 9 7.09 -42.68 -3.42
C GLU A 9 7.58 -41.37 -4.06
N ILE A 10 7.45 -40.21 -3.38
CA ILE A 10 7.91 -38.90 -3.90
C ILE A 10 9.43 -38.71 -3.72
N LEU A 11 10.06 -39.46 -2.81
CA LEU A 11 11.51 -39.37 -2.51
C LEU A 11 12.41 -40.14 -3.49
N TYR A 12 11.86 -40.89 -4.44
CA TYR A 12 12.64 -41.77 -5.31
C TYR A 12 12.99 -41.21 -6.70
N VAL A 13 12.62 -39.97 -7.04
CA VAL A 13 12.77 -39.45 -8.43
C VAL A 13 13.83 -38.34 -8.59
N LEU A 14 14.41 -37.81 -7.52
CA LEU A 14 15.52 -36.84 -7.60
C LEU A 14 16.75 -37.35 -6.88
N PRO A 15 17.98 -37.18 -7.42
CA PRO A 15 19.21 -37.54 -6.72
C PRO A 15 19.28 -36.76 -5.40
N MET A 16 19.53 -37.47 -4.28
CA MET A 16 19.56 -36.92 -2.90
C MET A 16 20.37 -35.63 -2.76
N ASN A 17 21.41 -35.42 -3.57
CA ASN A 17 22.21 -34.20 -3.56
C ASN A 17 21.46 -32.94 -4.03
N VAL A 18 20.55 -33.05 -5.00
CA VAL A 18 19.79 -31.92 -5.54
C VAL A 18 18.75 -31.45 -4.53
N THR A 19 18.10 -32.40 -3.84
CA THR A 19 17.09 -32.10 -2.81
C THR A 19 17.71 -31.46 -1.57
N MET A 20 18.87 -31.96 -1.11
CA MET A 20 19.61 -31.36 0.01
C MET A 20 20.11 -29.94 -0.30
N ILE A 21 20.70 -29.72 -1.47
CA ILE A 21 21.19 -28.39 -1.88
C ILE A 21 20.03 -27.40 -1.99
N SER A 22 18.89 -27.84 -2.50
CA SER A 22 17.67 -27.00 -2.60
C SER A 22 17.12 -26.63 -1.22
N MET A 23 17.11 -27.54 -0.26
CA MET A 23 16.66 -27.28 1.12
C MET A 23 17.62 -26.33 1.86
N VAL A 24 18.94 -26.55 1.76
CA VAL A 24 19.93 -25.66 2.37
C VAL A 24 19.83 -24.25 1.82
N ASN A 25 19.71 -24.09 0.50
CA ASN A 25 19.53 -22.78 -0.11
C ASN A 25 18.25 -22.07 0.36
N MET A 26 17.17 -22.82 0.61
CA MET A 26 15.91 -22.27 1.08
C MET A 26 16.00 -21.75 2.53
N GLU A 27 16.70 -22.49 3.41
CA GLU A 27 16.94 -22.05 4.79
C GLU A 27 17.86 -20.82 4.85
N GLU A 28 18.92 -20.79 4.04
CA GLU A 28 19.82 -19.63 3.94
C GLU A 28 19.11 -18.39 3.41
N ASP A 29 18.22 -18.52 2.41
CA ASP A 29 17.45 -17.41 1.88
C ASP A 29 16.46 -16.88 2.92
N ASN A 30 15.77 -17.74 3.65
CA ASN A 30 14.86 -17.34 4.71
C ASN A 30 15.59 -16.62 5.84
N ALA A 31 16.74 -17.16 6.28
CA ALA A 31 17.58 -16.51 7.30
C ALA A 31 18.06 -15.12 6.83
N TYR A 32 18.41 -14.99 5.54
CA TYR A 32 18.79 -13.70 4.96
C TYR A 32 17.62 -12.71 4.96
N VAL A 33 16.42 -13.12 4.55
CA VAL A 33 15.22 -12.27 4.54
C VAL A 33 14.90 -11.76 5.94
N VAL A 34 14.88 -12.63 6.94
CA VAL A 34 14.67 -12.25 8.35
C VAL A 34 15.75 -11.29 8.83
N LYS A 35 17.03 -11.53 8.49
CA LYS A 35 18.12 -10.63 8.86
C LYS A 35 17.97 -9.25 8.23
N MET A 36 17.57 -9.16 6.96
CA MET A 36 17.36 -7.89 6.28
C MET A 36 16.14 -7.14 6.84
N ARG A 37 15.03 -7.83 7.09
CA ARG A 37 13.84 -7.26 7.74
C ARG A 37 14.21 -6.59 9.06
N ARG A 38 14.93 -7.32 9.95
CA ARG A 38 15.34 -6.79 11.25
C ARG A 38 16.28 -5.59 11.12
N HIS A 39 17.18 -5.62 10.15
CA HIS A 39 18.08 -4.49 9.87
C HIS A 39 17.31 -3.22 9.47
N PHE A 40 16.35 -3.31 8.55
CA PHE A 40 15.54 -2.17 8.13
C PHE A 40 14.59 -1.71 9.24
N HIS A 41 14.02 -2.64 9.99
CA HIS A 41 13.17 -2.31 11.14
C HIS A 41 13.91 -1.50 12.22
N GLU A 42 15.18 -1.85 12.44
CA GLU A 42 16.05 -1.17 13.42
C GLU A 42 16.47 0.24 12.97
N HIS A 43 16.42 0.53 11.64
CA HIS A 43 16.89 1.78 11.04
C HIS A 43 15.85 2.41 10.10
N PRO A 44 14.61 2.66 10.56
CA PRO A 44 13.55 3.19 9.71
C PRO A 44 13.80 4.67 9.37
N GLU A 45 13.44 5.07 8.15
CA GLU A 45 13.52 6.45 7.67
C GLU A 45 12.19 6.89 7.08
N LEU A 46 11.82 8.16 7.26
CA LEU A 46 10.56 8.72 6.79
C LEU A 46 10.53 8.87 5.26
N SER A 47 9.30 8.99 4.73
CA SER A 47 9.03 9.23 3.30
C SER A 47 9.87 10.37 2.72
N PHE A 48 10.56 10.13 1.59
CA PHE A 48 11.53 11.01 0.92
C PHE A 48 12.82 11.28 1.71
N GLU A 49 13.06 10.59 2.82
CA GLU A 49 14.26 10.71 3.66
C GLU A 49 15.02 9.37 3.80
N GLU A 50 14.67 8.35 3.01
CA GLU A 50 15.11 6.96 3.07
C GLU A 50 16.55 6.78 2.54
N VAL A 51 17.49 7.64 2.97
CA VAL A 51 18.85 7.71 2.41
C VAL A 51 19.69 6.50 2.78
N GLN A 52 19.68 6.09 4.04
CA GLN A 52 20.45 4.93 4.50
C GLN A 52 19.79 3.62 4.07
N THR A 53 18.46 3.58 4.06
CA THR A 53 17.65 2.49 3.54
C THR A 53 18.00 2.23 2.08
N SER A 54 17.92 3.26 1.24
CA SER A 54 18.28 3.21 -0.18
C SER A 54 19.74 2.76 -0.38
N ARG A 55 20.68 3.34 0.39
CA ARG A 55 22.09 2.94 0.33
C ARG A 55 22.27 1.46 0.66
N ARG A 56 21.60 0.97 1.72
CA ARG A 56 21.70 -0.44 2.11
C ARG A 56 21.12 -1.38 1.06
N ILE A 57 19.98 -1.05 0.47
CA ILE A 57 19.39 -1.83 -0.62
C ILE A 57 20.37 -1.89 -1.80
N ARG A 58 20.93 -0.75 -2.20
CA ARG A 58 21.95 -0.69 -3.26
C ARG A 58 23.13 -1.61 -2.99
N GLU A 59 23.71 -1.55 -1.79
CA GLU A 59 24.84 -2.40 -1.38
C GLU A 59 24.50 -3.90 -1.51
N GLU A 60 23.28 -4.30 -1.13
CA GLU A 60 22.85 -5.71 -1.25
C GLU A 60 22.68 -6.14 -2.72
N LEU A 61 22.12 -5.28 -3.57
CA LEU A 61 21.95 -5.56 -5.00
C LEU A 61 23.29 -5.57 -5.75
N GLU A 62 24.20 -4.66 -5.44
CA GLU A 62 25.55 -4.61 -6.04
C GLU A 62 26.41 -5.86 -5.69
N LYS A 63 26.23 -6.42 -4.47
CA LYS A 63 26.84 -7.72 -4.10
C LYS A 63 26.38 -8.87 -4.98
N LEU A 64 25.19 -8.76 -5.59
CA LEU A 64 24.67 -9.72 -6.57
C LEU A 64 25.16 -9.45 -8.00
N GLY A 65 26.01 -8.43 -8.19
CA GLY A 65 26.52 -8.02 -9.50
C GLY A 65 25.49 -7.26 -10.35
N LEU A 66 24.48 -6.62 -9.73
CA LEU A 66 23.46 -5.86 -10.42
C LEU A 66 23.85 -4.39 -10.55
N GLU A 67 23.55 -3.79 -11.69
CA GLU A 67 23.60 -2.35 -11.87
C GLU A 67 22.37 -1.72 -11.22
N VAL A 68 22.56 -0.79 -10.27
CA VAL A 68 21.48 -0.14 -9.53
C VAL A 68 21.40 1.33 -9.91
N LYS A 69 20.24 1.75 -10.41
CA LYS A 69 19.95 3.14 -10.77
C LYS A 69 19.09 3.79 -9.68
N SER A 70 19.33 5.08 -9.43
CA SER A 70 18.46 5.88 -8.56
C SER A 70 17.25 6.36 -9.35
N VAL A 71 16.12 6.50 -8.67
CA VAL A 71 14.88 7.07 -9.18
C VAL A 71 14.39 8.10 -8.17
N GLY A 72 14.16 9.32 -8.62
CA GLY A 72 13.91 10.43 -7.72
C GLY A 72 15.03 10.60 -6.69
N LYS A 73 14.67 10.85 -5.44
CA LYS A 73 15.65 11.12 -4.37
C LYS A 73 16.22 9.84 -3.75
N THR A 74 15.38 8.86 -3.44
CA THR A 74 15.75 7.68 -2.65
C THR A 74 15.25 6.36 -3.23
N GLY A 75 14.43 6.39 -4.28
CA GLY A 75 14.00 5.20 -5.01
C GLY A 75 15.14 4.52 -5.77
N LEU A 76 15.04 3.21 -5.98
CA LEU A 76 16.03 2.42 -6.69
C LEU A 76 15.37 1.46 -7.69
N VAL A 77 16.06 1.21 -8.80
CA VAL A 77 15.68 0.19 -9.78
C VAL A 77 16.90 -0.63 -10.20
N ALA A 78 16.70 -1.93 -10.36
CA ALA A 78 17.70 -2.83 -10.91
C ALA A 78 17.04 -3.90 -11.77
N ASP A 79 17.71 -4.34 -12.84
CA ASP A 79 17.23 -5.36 -13.75
C ASP A 79 18.04 -6.66 -13.63
N ILE A 80 17.35 -7.79 -13.58
CA ILE A 80 17.95 -9.12 -13.72
C ILE A 80 17.51 -9.68 -15.06
N THR A 81 18.40 -9.65 -16.03
CA THR A 81 18.12 -10.02 -17.42
C THR A 81 18.76 -11.35 -17.77
N GLY A 82 17.98 -12.28 -18.28
CA GLY A 82 18.41 -13.54 -18.89
C GLY A 82 18.42 -13.49 -20.42
N SER A 83 17.87 -14.50 -21.08
CA SER A 83 17.66 -14.47 -22.55
C SER A 83 16.54 -13.48 -22.92
N PRO A 84 16.46 -13.03 -24.19
CA PRO A 84 15.40 -12.13 -24.63
C PRO A 84 13.99 -12.68 -24.34
N GLY A 85 13.09 -11.81 -23.86
CA GLY A 85 11.73 -12.17 -23.48
C GLY A 85 10.97 -10.96 -22.92
N LYS A 86 9.89 -11.22 -22.17
CA LYS A 86 9.08 -10.22 -21.48
C LYS A 86 9.85 -9.55 -20.34
N THR A 87 9.35 -8.42 -19.90
CA THR A 87 9.81 -7.75 -18.68
C THR A 87 8.70 -7.75 -17.64
N VAL A 88 8.97 -8.29 -16.46
CA VAL A 88 8.06 -8.27 -15.31
C VAL A 88 8.69 -7.43 -14.20
N ALA A 89 7.95 -6.45 -13.67
CA ALA A 89 8.41 -5.66 -12.54
C ALA A 89 7.88 -6.25 -11.22
N LEU A 90 8.72 -6.16 -10.18
CA LEU A 90 8.37 -6.48 -8.79
C LEU A 90 8.63 -5.24 -7.94
N ARG A 91 7.68 -4.85 -7.09
CA ARG A 91 7.77 -3.63 -6.28
C ARG A 91 7.78 -3.93 -4.79
N ALA A 92 8.64 -3.22 -4.07
CA ALA A 92 8.56 -3.00 -2.63
C ALA A 92 8.66 -1.49 -2.35
N ASP A 93 7.82 -0.99 -1.47
CA ASP A 93 7.97 0.32 -0.82
C ASP A 93 9.08 0.27 0.25
N ILE A 94 9.65 1.44 0.63
CA ILE A 94 10.83 1.45 1.50
C ILE A 94 10.77 2.45 2.66
N ASP A 95 9.73 3.26 2.76
CA ASP A 95 9.59 4.30 3.78
C ASP A 95 8.95 3.79 5.07
N ALA A 96 9.10 4.58 6.13
CA ALA A 96 8.56 4.34 7.46
C ALA A 96 7.66 5.50 7.91
N LEU A 97 6.98 5.30 9.04
CA LEU A 97 6.01 6.21 9.60
C LEU A 97 6.53 6.99 10.82
N PRO A 98 6.00 8.21 11.08
CA PRO A 98 6.32 9.00 12.28
C PRO A 98 5.57 8.44 13.51
N VAL A 99 5.87 7.20 13.87
CA VAL A 99 5.28 6.46 14.98
C VAL A 99 6.38 6.12 15.97
N THR A 100 6.15 6.36 17.26
CA THR A 100 7.07 5.89 18.31
C THR A 100 6.77 4.44 18.61
N GLU A 101 7.74 3.56 18.37
CA GLU A 101 7.59 2.14 18.63
C GLU A 101 7.50 1.82 20.11
N GLU A 102 6.56 0.94 20.47
CA GLU A 102 6.33 0.45 21.82
C GLU A 102 6.70 -1.04 21.99
N ASN A 103 7.12 -1.71 20.93
CA ASN A 103 7.61 -3.08 21.00
C ASN A 103 8.96 -3.15 21.75
N VAL A 104 9.18 -4.28 22.42
CA VAL A 104 10.44 -4.57 23.12
C VAL A 104 11.12 -5.77 22.46
N GLU A 105 11.78 -5.50 21.34
CA GLU A 105 12.49 -6.49 20.54
C GLU A 105 13.99 -6.16 20.47
N ALA A 106 14.82 -7.16 20.15
CA ALA A 106 16.25 -6.94 19.98
C ALA A 106 16.60 -5.98 18.83
N PHE A 107 15.66 -5.79 17.90
CA PHE A 107 15.76 -4.96 16.69
C PHE A 107 14.74 -3.81 16.68
N THR A 108 14.22 -3.41 17.83
CA THR A 108 13.38 -2.19 17.98
C THR A 108 14.05 -0.98 17.33
N SER A 109 13.27 -0.11 16.72
CA SER A 109 13.75 1.10 16.04
C SER A 109 14.76 1.90 16.88
N LYS A 110 15.89 2.23 16.28
CA LYS A 110 16.90 3.15 16.86
C LYS A 110 16.63 4.62 16.53
N ASN A 111 15.68 4.89 15.63
CA ASN A 111 15.31 6.23 15.22
C ASN A 111 14.06 6.66 16.02
N LYS A 112 14.29 7.43 17.11
CA LYS A 112 13.21 7.86 18.01
C LYS A 112 12.08 8.56 17.23
N GLY A 113 10.85 8.08 17.42
CA GLY A 113 9.65 8.64 16.81
C GLY A 113 9.42 8.16 15.37
N VAL A 114 10.20 7.19 14.88
CA VAL A 114 10.04 6.60 13.54
C VAL A 114 10.01 5.08 13.65
N MET A 115 9.09 4.44 12.96
CA MET A 115 8.89 2.99 12.98
C MET A 115 8.39 2.48 11.62
N HIS A 116 8.86 1.31 11.19
CA HIS A 116 8.20 0.57 10.10
C HIS A 116 6.87 -0.05 10.58
N ALA A 117 5.91 0.82 10.93
CA ALA A 117 4.60 0.40 11.43
C ALA A 117 3.63 -0.08 10.33
N CYS A 118 4.04 -0.01 9.06
CA CYS A 118 3.29 -0.58 7.93
C CYS A 118 3.92 -1.87 7.38
N GLY A 119 5.15 -2.21 7.78
CA GLY A 119 5.80 -3.46 7.38
C GLY A 119 6.62 -3.38 6.09
N HIS A 120 6.97 -2.17 5.64
CA HIS A 120 7.79 -1.98 4.44
C HIS A 120 9.21 -2.55 4.59
N ASP A 121 9.73 -2.68 5.81
CA ASP A 121 10.93 -3.45 6.13
C ASP A 121 10.85 -4.92 5.67
N ALA A 122 9.68 -5.55 5.83
CA ALA A 122 9.42 -6.90 5.33
C ALA A 122 9.31 -6.93 3.80
N HIS A 123 8.69 -5.91 3.18
CA HIS A 123 8.59 -5.82 1.71
C HIS A 123 9.99 -5.71 1.08
N ILE A 124 10.85 -4.82 1.59
CA ILE A 124 12.25 -4.69 1.17
C ILE A 124 12.98 -6.03 1.28
N ALA A 125 12.87 -6.67 2.45
CA ALA A 125 13.59 -7.91 2.74
C ALA A 125 13.16 -9.05 1.82
N MET A 126 11.86 -9.21 1.57
CA MET A 126 11.33 -10.22 0.66
C MET A 126 11.78 -9.97 -0.78
N LEU A 127 11.76 -8.72 -1.27
CA LEU A 127 12.22 -8.40 -2.62
C LEU A 127 13.74 -8.61 -2.79
N LEU A 128 14.55 -8.31 -1.77
CA LEU A 128 15.97 -8.67 -1.75
C LEU A 128 16.19 -10.18 -1.76
N GLY A 129 15.35 -10.93 -1.04
CA GLY A 129 15.33 -12.40 -1.09
C GLY A 129 15.04 -12.93 -2.50
N VAL A 130 14.06 -12.36 -3.18
CA VAL A 130 13.74 -12.67 -4.59
C VAL A 130 14.92 -12.34 -5.50
N ALA A 131 15.54 -11.16 -5.31
CA ALA A 131 16.72 -10.77 -6.10
C ALA A 131 17.87 -11.79 -6.00
N ARG A 132 18.15 -12.30 -4.80
CA ARG A 132 19.17 -13.35 -4.59
C ARG A 132 18.84 -14.64 -5.34
N LYS A 133 17.58 -15.10 -5.28
CA LYS A 133 17.12 -16.31 -5.98
C LYS A 133 17.27 -16.15 -7.48
N LEU A 134 16.76 -15.04 -8.04
CA LEU A 134 16.84 -14.75 -9.47
C LEU A 134 18.28 -14.58 -9.97
N ALA A 135 19.15 -13.90 -9.21
CA ALA A 135 20.55 -13.71 -9.58
C ALA A 135 21.32 -15.05 -9.71
N ARG A 136 21.05 -16.01 -8.80
CA ARG A 136 21.62 -17.36 -8.90
C ARG A 136 21.13 -18.14 -10.11
N GLU A 137 19.92 -17.88 -10.57
CA GLU A 137 19.31 -18.57 -11.68
C GLU A 137 19.25 -17.75 -12.98
N LYS A 138 19.96 -16.61 -13.02
CA LYS A 138 19.97 -15.68 -14.16
C LYS A 138 20.19 -16.38 -15.51
N GLY A 139 21.04 -17.38 -15.59
CA GLY A 139 21.33 -18.15 -16.81
C GLY A 139 20.13 -18.98 -17.33
N LYS A 140 19.10 -19.20 -16.51
CA LYS A 140 17.89 -19.93 -16.88
C LYS A 140 16.70 -19.01 -17.12
N LEU A 141 16.85 -17.70 -16.87
CA LEU A 141 15.77 -16.74 -16.97
C LEU A 141 15.48 -16.41 -18.43
N HIS A 142 14.19 -16.46 -18.82
CA HIS A 142 13.71 -15.98 -20.13
C HIS A 142 12.99 -14.63 -19.92
N GLY A 143 13.65 -13.53 -20.32
CA GLY A 143 13.16 -12.18 -20.10
C GLY A 143 13.94 -11.42 -19.03
N THR A 144 13.30 -10.39 -18.49
CA THR A 144 13.88 -9.50 -17.49
C THR A 144 12.95 -9.38 -16.28
N VAL A 145 13.49 -9.48 -15.07
CA VAL A 145 12.80 -9.08 -13.86
C VAL A 145 13.36 -7.73 -13.43
N ARG A 146 12.49 -6.71 -13.41
CA ARG A 146 12.78 -5.36 -12.91
C ARG A 146 12.42 -5.26 -11.44
N LEU A 147 13.38 -4.98 -10.60
CA LEU A 147 13.21 -4.78 -9.16
C LEU A 147 13.02 -3.28 -8.92
N ILE A 148 11.89 -2.91 -8.32
CA ILE A 148 11.53 -1.53 -7.97
C ILE A 148 11.49 -1.43 -6.44
N PHE A 149 12.39 -0.64 -5.87
CA PHE A 149 12.38 -0.25 -4.47
C PHE A 149 11.92 1.21 -4.41
N GLN A 150 10.65 1.39 -4.07
CA GLN A 150 9.96 2.66 -4.22
C GLN A 150 9.94 3.44 -2.91
N ALA A 151 10.35 4.71 -2.96
CA ALA A 151 10.27 5.65 -1.84
C ALA A 151 8.84 6.13 -1.57
N ALA A 152 8.59 6.61 -0.37
CA ALA A 152 7.50 7.50 0.01
C ALA A 152 6.10 7.02 -0.40
N GLU A 153 5.73 5.80 -0.08
CA GLU A 153 4.35 5.31 -0.27
C GLU A 153 3.38 6.05 0.67
N GLU A 154 3.78 6.30 1.91
CA GLU A 154 2.95 6.85 2.99
C GLU A 154 2.67 8.36 2.87
N LYS A 155 3.30 9.04 1.89
CA LYS A 155 3.18 10.50 1.75
C LYS A 155 2.86 10.90 0.31
N PRO A 156 1.61 11.36 0.04
CA PRO A 156 1.26 11.89 -1.28
C PRO A 156 2.21 12.98 -1.78
N PRO A 157 2.50 13.01 -3.10
CA PRO A 157 1.88 12.22 -4.16
C PRO A 157 2.41 10.79 -4.32
N GLY A 158 3.28 10.32 -3.42
CA GLY A 158 3.93 9.01 -3.50
C GLY A 158 5.13 8.97 -4.44
N GLY A 159 6.02 7.98 -4.24
CA GLY A 159 7.18 7.80 -5.10
C GLY A 159 6.89 7.07 -6.40
N ALA A 160 5.75 6.40 -6.53
CA ALA A 160 5.38 5.66 -7.74
C ALA A 160 5.39 6.56 -9.00
N VAL A 161 4.97 7.82 -8.85
CA VAL A 161 4.92 8.79 -9.96
C VAL A 161 6.31 9.10 -10.54
N GLU A 162 7.38 9.03 -9.75
CA GLU A 162 8.75 9.28 -10.20
C GLU A 162 9.22 8.16 -11.15
N PHE A 163 8.91 6.89 -10.84
CA PHE A 163 9.21 5.76 -11.74
C PHE A 163 8.49 5.84 -13.08
N ILE A 164 7.24 6.31 -13.07
CA ILE A 164 6.44 6.53 -14.27
C ILE A 164 7.05 7.67 -15.10
N HIS A 165 7.32 8.81 -14.48
CA HIS A 165 7.84 9.99 -15.12
C HIS A 165 9.23 9.76 -15.74
N GLU A 166 10.12 9.04 -15.04
CA GLU A 166 11.44 8.66 -15.55
C GLU A 166 11.40 7.50 -16.56
N GLY A 167 10.21 6.93 -16.81
CA GLY A 167 9.98 5.95 -17.86
C GLY A 167 10.37 4.52 -17.52
N TYR A 168 10.49 4.18 -16.24
CA TYR A 168 10.85 2.82 -15.80
C TYR A 168 9.73 1.79 -16.01
N LEU A 169 8.53 2.21 -16.39
CA LEU A 169 7.47 1.28 -16.81
C LEU A 169 7.44 1.00 -18.32
N ARG A 170 8.28 1.67 -19.11
CA ARG A 170 8.34 1.41 -20.56
C ARG A 170 8.81 -0.01 -20.81
N ASN A 171 8.08 -0.71 -21.69
CA ASN A 171 8.36 -2.10 -22.05
C ASN A 171 8.27 -3.09 -20.87
N VAL A 172 7.51 -2.76 -19.82
CA VAL A 172 7.14 -3.69 -18.75
C VAL A 172 5.79 -4.31 -19.10
N ASP A 173 5.74 -5.64 -19.17
CA ASP A 173 4.54 -6.40 -19.56
C ASP A 173 3.57 -6.59 -18.38
N ALA A 174 4.10 -6.69 -17.18
CA ALA A 174 3.31 -6.81 -15.94
C ALA A 174 4.10 -6.32 -14.72
N ILE A 175 3.37 -5.87 -13.68
CA ILE A 175 3.94 -5.52 -12.39
C ILE A 175 3.22 -6.24 -11.25
N VAL A 176 3.98 -6.68 -10.24
CA VAL A 176 3.47 -7.32 -9.04
C VAL A 176 3.97 -6.58 -7.80
N GLY A 177 3.05 -6.28 -6.88
CA GLY A 177 3.33 -5.79 -5.54
C GLY A 177 2.65 -6.67 -4.49
N GLN A 178 3.15 -6.61 -3.25
CA GLN A 178 2.54 -7.25 -2.10
C GLN A 178 2.59 -6.34 -0.89
N HIS A 179 1.65 -6.54 0.03
CA HIS A 179 1.65 -5.86 1.32
C HIS A 179 1.45 -6.87 2.46
N VAL A 180 2.21 -6.74 3.54
CA VAL A 180 2.02 -7.54 4.74
C VAL A 180 0.87 -6.96 5.57
N ILE A 181 0.04 -7.83 6.12
CA ILE A 181 -1.08 -7.40 6.97
C ILE A 181 -1.22 -8.33 8.19
N SER A 182 -1.15 -7.74 9.37
CA SER A 182 -1.16 -8.48 10.64
C SER A 182 -2.56 -8.93 11.09
N THR A 183 -3.62 -8.41 10.46
CA THR A 183 -5.00 -8.84 10.74
C THR A 183 -5.42 -10.09 9.96
N ILE A 184 -4.59 -10.55 9.02
CA ILE A 184 -4.74 -11.84 8.34
C ILE A 184 -3.71 -12.80 8.94
N PRO A 185 -4.09 -14.04 9.30
CA PRO A 185 -3.16 -15.00 9.87
C PRO A 185 -1.98 -15.33 8.95
N SER A 186 -0.81 -15.59 9.56
CA SER A 186 0.37 -16.10 8.86
C SER A 186 0.06 -17.38 8.09
N GLY A 187 0.55 -17.47 6.84
CA GLY A 187 0.24 -18.58 5.94
C GLY A 187 -1.01 -18.40 5.09
N TYR A 188 -1.71 -17.28 5.23
CA TYR A 188 -2.81 -16.90 4.34
C TYR A 188 -2.40 -15.78 3.39
N VAL A 189 -3.04 -15.75 2.23
CA VAL A 189 -2.84 -14.72 1.19
C VAL A 189 -4.20 -14.22 0.75
N ALA A 190 -4.38 -12.90 0.66
CA ALA A 190 -5.61 -12.32 0.11
C ALA A 190 -5.33 -11.68 -1.24
N THR A 191 -6.14 -12.03 -2.24
CA THR A 191 -6.06 -11.51 -3.60
C THR A 191 -7.39 -10.88 -4.02
N TYR A 192 -7.33 -10.01 -5.01
CA TYR A 192 -8.49 -9.28 -5.53
C TYR A 192 -8.46 -9.32 -7.06
N ALA A 193 -9.45 -9.95 -7.66
CA ALA A 193 -9.50 -10.11 -9.12
C ALA A 193 -9.55 -8.77 -9.88
N THR A 194 -10.11 -7.73 -9.24
CA THR A 194 -10.28 -6.39 -9.81
C THR A 194 -9.88 -5.32 -8.78
N VAL A 195 -10.86 -4.62 -8.21
CA VAL A 195 -10.59 -3.56 -7.22
C VAL A 195 -10.06 -4.15 -5.92
N ALA A 196 -8.92 -3.66 -5.44
CA ALA A 196 -8.31 -4.06 -4.18
C ALA A 196 -8.42 -2.98 -3.10
N MET A 197 -8.21 -1.69 -3.46
CA MET A 197 -8.22 -0.59 -2.50
C MET A 197 -8.90 0.66 -3.08
N ALA A 198 -9.42 1.52 -2.18
CA ALA A 198 -10.11 2.75 -2.56
C ALA A 198 -9.12 3.86 -2.97
N ASN A 199 -9.65 4.89 -3.67
CA ASN A 199 -8.95 6.16 -3.75
C ASN A 199 -8.91 6.85 -2.37
N ALA A 200 -7.95 7.74 -2.16
CA ALA A 200 -7.78 8.45 -0.90
C ALA A 200 -7.66 9.95 -1.14
N ASP A 201 -8.83 10.64 -1.14
CA ASP A 201 -8.89 12.08 -1.39
C ASP A 201 -9.15 12.87 -0.11
N GLU A 202 -8.76 14.14 -0.14
CA GLU A 202 -9.02 15.14 0.90
C GLU A 202 -9.82 16.29 0.29
N PHE A 203 -10.69 16.91 1.09
CA PHE A 203 -11.28 18.20 0.75
C PHE A 203 -11.14 19.18 1.92
N ARG A 204 -11.01 20.46 1.55
CA ARG A 204 -10.97 21.59 2.48
C ARG A 204 -12.01 22.61 2.06
N VAL A 205 -12.77 23.11 3.04
CA VAL A 205 -13.81 24.11 2.84
C VAL A 205 -13.59 25.23 3.84
N ARG A 206 -13.65 26.47 3.36
CA ARG A 206 -13.76 27.65 4.21
C ARG A 206 -15.01 28.42 3.83
N ILE A 207 -15.90 28.65 4.79
CA ILE A 207 -17.13 29.41 4.62
C ILE A 207 -16.91 30.82 5.18
N HIS A 208 -17.23 31.85 4.39
CA HIS A 208 -17.13 33.25 4.77
C HIS A 208 -18.52 33.81 4.91
N GLY A 209 -18.92 34.10 6.13
CA GLY A 209 -20.12 34.79 6.50
C GLY A 209 -19.87 36.26 6.91
N ARG A 210 -20.66 36.75 7.82
CA ARG A 210 -20.51 38.07 8.45
C ARG A 210 -20.82 37.95 9.94
N GLY A 211 -19.81 38.14 10.78
CA GLY A 211 -19.97 38.13 12.23
C GLY A 211 -20.89 39.18 12.77
N GLY A 212 -21.41 38.97 13.98
CA GLY A 212 -22.32 39.89 14.62
C GLY A 212 -22.55 39.57 16.09
N HIS A 213 -23.38 40.39 16.72
CA HIS A 213 -23.82 40.15 18.11
C HIS A 213 -24.84 39.02 18.14
N GLY A 214 -24.67 38.07 19.06
CA GLY A 214 -25.52 36.88 19.15
C GLY A 214 -27.03 37.16 19.34
N SER A 215 -27.41 38.36 19.81
CA SER A 215 -28.81 38.79 19.92
C SER A 215 -29.37 39.47 18.67
N GLU A 216 -28.53 39.71 17.64
CA GLU A 216 -28.92 40.39 16.40
C GLU A 216 -28.60 39.55 15.15
N PRO A 217 -29.09 38.30 15.06
CA PRO A 217 -28.76 37.40 13.97
C PRO A 217 -29.21 37.85 12.59
N ASP A 218 -30.23 38.69 12.53
CA ASP A 218 -30.76 39.32 11.29
C ASP A 218 -29.76 40.25 10.62
N LYS A 219 -28.75 40.74 11.36
CA LYS A 219 -27.66 41.60 10.87
C LYS A 219 -26.41 40.88 10.49
N ALA A 220 -26.38 39.54 10.66
CA ALA A 220 -25.21 38.69 10.46
C ALA A 220 -25.41 37.65 9.35
N ILE A 221 -24.36 36.93 9.01
CA ILE A 221 -24.41 35.70 8.19
C ILE A 221 -23.63 34.68 8.97
N ASP A 222 -24.30 33.73 9.58
CA ASP A 222 -23.72 32.79 10.54
C ASP A 222 -23.01 31.64 9.83
N ALA A 223 -21.68 31.71 9.76
CA ALA A 223 -20.84 30.68 9.13
C ALA A 223 -20.90 29.35 9.88
N LEU A 224 -21.08 29.34 11.22
CA LEU A 224 -21.19 28.12 12.00
C LEU A 224 -22.49 27.38 11.68
N LEU A 225 -23.61 28.10 11.57
CA LEU A 225 -24.87 27.52 11.18
C LEU A 225 -24.81 26.90 9.79
N ILE A 226 -24.24 27.62 8.81
CA ILE A 226 -24.07 27.12 7.43
C ILE A 226 -23.23 25.88 7.42
N ALA A 227 -22.10 25.86 8.13
CA ALA A 227 -21.20 24.69 8.24
C ALA A 227 -21.91 23.48 8.86
N SER A 228 -22.75 23.68 9.87
CA SER A 228 -23.52 22.60 10.48
C SER A 228 -24.52 21.97 9.51
N TYR A 229 -25.19 22.75 8.69
CA TYR A 229 -26.05 22.25 7.62
C TYR A 229 -25.25 21.56 6.53
N PHE A 230 -24.08 22.08 6.19
CA PHE A 230 -23.20 21.46 5.19
C PHE A 230 -22.76 20.06 5.61
N VAL A 231 -22.34 19.85 6.85
CA VAL A 231 -22.01 18.51 7.38
C VAL A 231 -23.17 17.53 7.22
N ASN A 232 -24.38 17.97 7.50
CA ASN A 232 -25.58 17.13 7.38
C ASN A 232 -25.93 16.84 5.92
N ILE A 233 -25.95 17.85 5.04
CA ILE A 233 -26.37 17.66 3.65
C ILE A 233 -25.35 16.83 2.85
N LEU A 234 -24.07 16.85 3.20
CA LEU A 234 -23.04 16.03 2.59
C LEU A 234 -23.37 14.53 2.66
N GLN A 235 -24.08 14.08 3.72
CA GLN A 235 -24.47 12.67 3.86
C GLN A 235 -25.43 12.24 2.74
N SER A 236 -26.12 13.17 2.09
CA SER A 236 -26.99 12.86 0.96
C SER A 236 -26.23 12.42 -0.29
N ILE A 237 -24.97 12.80 -0.43
CA ILE A 237 -24.12 12.36 -1.56
C ILE A 237 -24.05 10.83 -1.58
N VAL A 238 -23.73 10.21 -0.44
CA VAL A 238 -23.65 8.76 -0.31
C VAL A 238 -25.02 8.12 -0.35
N SER A 239 -25.98 8.65 0.44
CA SER A 239 -27.27 8.00 0.64
C SER A 239 -28.30 8.21 -0.48
N ARG A 240 -28.19 9.27 -1.30
CA ARG A 240 -29.19 9.67 -2.30
C ARG A 240 -28.64 9.95 -3.70
N MET A 241 -27.35 10.30 -3.81
CA MET A 241 -26.76 10.72 -5.08
C MET A 241 -25.82 9.68 -5.69
N THR A 242 -25.34 8.73 -4.87
CA THR A 242 -24.47 7.63 -5.30
C THR A 242 -25.31 6.36 -5.58
N PRO A 243 -25.09 5.65 -6.69
CA PRO A 243 -25.77 4.38 -6.96
C PRO A 243 -25.52 3.36 -5.85
N ALA A 244 -26.56 2.62 -5.44
CA ALA A 244 -26.50 1.72 -4.27
C ALA A 244 -25.41 0.63 -4.34
N PHE A 245 -25.00 0.21 -5.55
CA PHE A 245 -23.94 -0.79 -5.77
C PHE A 245 -22.55 -0.17 -6.02
N LYS A 246 -22.39 1.13 -5.78
CA LYS A 246 -21.10 1.83 -5.91
C LYS A 246 -20.72 2.40 -4.54
N PRO A 247 -19.86 1.70 -3.77
CA PRO A 247 -19.46 2.19 -2.46
C PRO A 247 -18.79 3.55 -2.52
N ALA A 248 -19.15 4.43 -1.58
CA ALA A 248 -18.51 5.72 -1.38
C ALA A 248 -18.53 6.08 0.10
N VAL A 249 -17.46 6.74 0.57
CA VAL A 249 -17.36 7.32 1.90
C VAL A 249 -17.07 8.81 1.75
N VAL A 250 -17.85 9.66 2.44
CA VAL A 250 -17.61 11.09 2.57
C VAL A 250 -17.65 11.42 4.06
N THR A 251 -16.51 11.76 4.62
CA THR A 251 -16.38 12.05 6.06
C THR A 251 -15.82 13.44 6.28
N VAL A 252 -16.52 14.24 7.12
CA VAL A 252 -15.96 15.47 7.67
C VAL A 252 -15.21 15.12 8.93
N GLY A 253 -13.88 15.28 8.91
CA GLY A 253 -12.99 14.96 10.03
C GLY A 253 -12.86 16.11 11.03
N THR A 254 -12.91 17.37 10.55
CA THR A 254 -12.83 18.55 11.40
C THR A 254 -13.86 19.59 11.00
N LEU A 255 -14.37 20.32 12.01
CA LEU A 255 -15.12 21.54 11.85
C LEU A 255 -14.71 22.52 12.93
N ASN A 256 -14.19 23.69 12.53
CA ASN A 256 -13.74 24.73 13.42
C ASN A 256 -14.49 26.04 13.12
N SER A 257 -15.21 26.57 14.11
CA SER A 257 -15.94 27.84 13.98
C SER A 257 -16.30 28.39 15.35
N GLY A 258 -16.50 29.70 15.41
CA GLY A 258 -16.91 30.41 16.61
C GLY A 258 -15.76 30.92 17.47
N TYR A 259 -16.11 31.88 18.38
CA TYR A 259 -15.16 32.55 19.27
C TYR A 259 -15.67 32.54 20.71
N ARG A 260 -16.95 32.87 20.89
CA ARG A 260 -17.57 33.03 22.21
C ARG A 260 -19.09 32.85 22.06
N TYR A 261 -19.76 32.42 23.13
CA TYR A 261 -21.21 32.10 23.16
C TYR A 261 -22.13 33.21 22.66
N ASN A 262 -21.73 34.46 22.70
CA ASN A 262 -22.55 35.62 22.31
C ASN A 262 -22.06 36.34 21.04
N ILE A 263 -21.21 35.70 20.23
CA ILE A 263 -20.66 36.22 18.98
C ILE A 263 -20.99 35.26 17.86
N ILE A 264 -21.66 35.77 16.80
CA ILE A 264 -21.91 35.01 15.58
C ILE A 264 -20.59 34.89 14.79
N ALA A 265 -20.25 33.69 14.38
CA ALA A 265 -19.01 33.39 13.67
C ALA A 265 -19.01 33.95 12.25
N ALA A 266 -17.96 34.68 11.88
CA ALA A 266 -17.77 35.15 10.52
C ALA A 266 -17.17 34.05 9.60
N HIS A 267 -16.54 33.05 10.16
CA HIS A 267 -15.82 32.00 9.39
C HIS A 267 -16.06 30.63 9.99
N ALA A 268 -16.08 29.62 9.11
CA ALA A 268 -16.04 28.23 9.48
C ALA A 268 -15.08 27.47 8.55
N GLU A 269 -14.29 26.57 9.09
CA GLU A 269 -13.34 25.74 8.35
C GLU A 269 -13.66 24.26 8.58
N LEU A 270 -13.69 23.49 7.48
CA LEU A 270 -13.92 22.05 7.52
C LEU A 270 -12.83 21.34 6.70
N THR A 271 -12.41 20.18 7.19
CA THR A 271 -11.61 19.23 6.39
C THR A 271 -12.28 17.88 6.40
N GLY A 272 -12.12 17.15 5.30
CA GLY A 272 -12.73 15.83 5.18
C GLY A 272 -12.01 14.94 4.19
N THR A 273 -12.49 13.71 4.10
CA THR A 273 -11.91 12.70 3.21
C THR A 273 -12.98 12.02 2.37
N VAL A 274 -12.60 11.61 1.17
CA VAL A 274 -13.44 10.85 0.24
C VAL A 274 -12.76 9.54 -0.12
N ARG A 275 -13.55 8.43 -0.11
CA ARG A 275 -13.13 7.12 -0.58
C ARG A 275 -14.14 6.60 -1.58
N THR A 276 -13.68 6.12 -2.73
CA THR A 276 -14.50 5.41 -3.72
C THR A 276 -13.63 4.37 -4.43
N PHE A 277 -14.29 3.44 -5.12
CA PHE A 277 -13.60 2.42 -5.92
C PHE A 277 -13.68 2.69 -7.43
N ASP A 278 -14.45 3.70 -7.83
CA ASP A 278 -14.79 3.99 -9.24
C ASP A 278 -14.44 5.44 -9.56
N ALA A 279 -13.68 5.67 -10.61
CA ALA A 279 -13.22 7.00 -11.02
C ALA A 279 -14.39 7.95 -11.39
N GLY A 280 -15.47 7.42 -11.98
CA GLY A 280 -16.67 8.22 -12.29
C GLY A 280 -17.40 8.63 -11.02
N ILE A 281 -17.50 7.77 -10.01
CA ILE A 281 -18.06 8.10 -8.70
C ILE A 281 -17.16 9.11 -7.97
N ARG A 282 -15.82 8.95 -8.02
CA ARG A 282 -14.86 9.93 -7.48
C ARG A 282 -15.13 11.34 -8.01
N THR A 283 -15.20 11.47 -9.35
CA THR A 283 -15.48 12.75 -10.02
C THR A 283 -16.86 13.29 -9.63
N LYS A 284 -17.88 12.44 -9.58
CA LYS A 284 -19.22 12.82 -9.17
C LYS A 284 -19.24 13.34 -7.73
N VAL A 285 -18.67 12.60 -6.79
CA VAL A 285 -18.63 13.03 -5.36
C VAL A 285 -17.95 14.38 -5.21
N ARG A 286 -16.78 14.58 -5.85
CA ARG A 286 -16.08 15.86 -5.86
C ARG A 286 -16.98 17.01 -6.31
N ASN A 287 -17.69 16.84 -7.43
CA ASN A 287 -18.55 17.87 -7.98
C ASN A 287 -19.79 18.12 -7.11
N GLU A 288 -20.38 17.08 -6.52
CA GLU A 288 -21.56 17.21 -5.65
C GLU A 288 -21.22 17.89 -4.31
N ILE A 289 -20.00 17.68 -3.76
CA ILE A 289 -19.53 18.42 -2.58
C ILE A 289 -19.57 19.94 -2.86
N GLU A 290 -18.99 20.38 -3.97
CA GLU A 290 -18.96 21.79 -4.36
C GLU A 290 -20.36 22.32 -4.70
N HIS A 291 -21.17 21.52 -5.40
CA HIS A 291 -22.54 21.88 -5.76
C HIS A 291 -23.40 22.17 -4.52
N LEU A 292 -23.37 21.27 -3.53
CA LEU A 292 -24.12 21.44 -2.28
C LEU A 292 -23.61 22.63 -1.47
N LEU A 293 -22.28 22.83 -1.39
CA LEU A 293 -21.66 23.98 -0.72
C LEU A 293 -22.07 25.28 -1.35
N SER A 294 -21.98 25.39 -2.67
CA SER A 294 -22.38 26.57 -3.45
C SER A 294 -23.86 26.91 -3.25
N GLY A 295 -24.74 25.90 -3.36
CA GLY A 295 -26.19 26.10 -3.15
C GLY A 295 -26.50 26.61 -1.75
N LEU A 296 -25.87 26.02 -0.73
CA LEU A 296 -26.09 26.42 0.66
C LEU A 296 -25.55 27.83 0.95
N CYS A 297 -24.33 28.14 0.55
CA CYS A 297 -23.75 29.47 0.74
C CYS A 297 -24.56 30.53 0.03
N LYS A 298 -25.03 30.29 -1.20
CA LYS A 298 -25.91 31.18 -1.94
C LYS A 298 -27.23 31.44 -1.20
N ALA A 299 -27.84 30.41 -0.62
CA ALA A 299 -29.12 30.54 0.11
C ALA A 299 -29.02 31.45 1.34
N TYR A 300 -27.84 31.49 1.98
CA TYR A 300 -27.58 32.31 3.18
C TYR A 300 -26.83 33.61 2.91
N GLY A 301 -26.43 33.88 1.65
CA GLY A 301 -25.66 35.08 1.29
C GLY A 301 -24.19 35.04 1.72
N ALA A 302 -23.65 33.85 1.94
CA ALA A 302 -22.23 33.59 2.25
C ALA A 302 -21.41 33.36 0.97
N THR A 303 -20.08 33.43 1.13
CA THR A 303 -19.12 32.99 0.11
C THR A 303 -18.27 31.80 0.65
N TYR A 304 -17.52 31.12 -0.22
CA TYR A 304 -16.74 29.99 0.19
C TYR A 304 -15.44 29.85 -0.63
N GLU A 305 -14.48 29.13 -0.06
CA GLU A 305 -13.33 28.53 -0.74
C GLU A 305 -13.49 27.00 -0.67
N TYR A 306 -13.14 26.32 -1.75
CA TYR A 306 -13.19 24.87 -1.85
C TYR A 306 -11.94 24.34 -2.54
N ASP A 307 -11.17 23.54 -1.81
CA ASP A 307 -10.01 22.81 -2.33
C ASP A 307 -10.31 21.31 -2.26
N TYR A 308 -10.18 20.63 -3.39
CA TYR A 308 -10.24 19.18 -3.47
C TYR A 308 -8.87 18.65 -3.90
N ILE A 309 -8.26 17.87 -3.03
CA ILE A 309 -6.92 17.31 -3.22
C ILE A 309 -7.10 15.85 -3.62
N GLU A 310 -6.90 15.57 -4.90
CA GLU A 310 -6.88 14.21 -5.39
C GLU A 310 -5.61 13.50 -4.90
N GLY A 311 -5.79 12.51 -4.03
CA GLY A 311 -4.75 11.61 -3.59
C GLY A 311 -4.63 10.38 -4.49
N TYR A 312 -4.22 9.25 -3.94
CA TYR A 312 -4.03 8.02 -4.70
C TYR A 312 -5.32 7.57 -5.40
N PRO A 313 -5.26 7.13 -6.66
CA PRO A 313 -6.42 6.53 -7.33
C PRO A 313 -6.80 5.19 -6.68
N ALA A 314 -7.98 4.68 -6.99
CA ALA A 314 -8.35 3.33 -6.61
C ALA A 314 -7.36 2.31 -7.21
N LEU A 315 -6.91 1.37 -6.39
CA LEU A 315 -6.05 0.28 -6.82
C LEU A 315 -6.89 -0.79 -7.50
N VAL A 316 -6.68 -0.93 -8.80
CA VAL A 316 -7.42 -1.89 -9.64
C VAL A 316 -6.45 -2.89 -10.24
N ASN A 317 -6.58 -4.14 -9.82
CA ASN A 317 -5.77 -5.24 -10.31
C ASN A 317 -6.20 -5.69 -11.71
N ASN A 318 -5.24 -6.19 -12.49
CA ASN A 318 -5.50 -6.87 -13.76
C ASN A 318 -5.90 -8.35 -13.49
N PRO A 319 -7.09 -8.80 -13.93
CA PRO A 319 -7.56 -10.15 -13.64
C PRO A 319 -6.63 -11.28 -14.11
N SER A 320 -5.97 -11.10 -15.28
CA SER A 320 -5.05 -12.11 -15.81
C SER A 320 -3.77 -12.23 -14.97
N VAL A 321 -3.23 -11.11 -14.50
CA VAL A 321 -2.06 -11.11 -13.61
C VAL A 321 -2.45 -11.69 -12.25
N THR A 322 -3.61 -11.31 -11.70
CA THR A 322 -4.10 -11.85 -10.43
C THR A 322 -4.33 -13.37 -10.50
N ALA A 323 -4.86 -13.89 -11.61
CA ALA A 323 -5.04 -15.33 -11.78
C ALA A 323 -3.72 -16.11 -11.69
N VAL A 324 -2.62 -15.54 -12.18
CA VAL A 324 -1.29 -16.12 -12.03
C VAL A 324 -0.85 -16.13 -10.56
N ILE A 325 -1.09 -15.03 -9.84
CA ILE A 325 -0.76 -14.93 -8.41
C ILE A 325 -1.60 -15.93 -7.61
N ASP A 326 -2.92 -16.02 -7.85
CA ASP A 326 -3.82 -16.98 -7.21
C ASP A 326 -3.35 -18.42 -7.37
N GLN A 327 -2.95 -18.78 -8.59
CA GLN A 327 -2.42 -20.12 -8.85
C GLN A 327 -1.14 -20.36 -8.07
N VAL A 328 -0.18 -19.43 -8.12
CA VAL A 328 1.11 -19.56 -7.42
C VAL A 328 0.89 -19.56 -5.89
N ALA A 329 0.05 -18.67 -5.36
CA ALA A 329 -0.29 -18.66 -3.94
C ALA A 329 -0.88 -20.00 -3.50
N SER A 330 -1.84 -20.55 -4.28
CA SER A 330 -2.42 -21.87 -4.01
C SER A 330 -1.38 -23.01 -4.00
N GLU A 331 -0.36 -22.92 -4.86
CA GLU A 331 0.74 -23.88 -4.89
C GLU A 331 1.69 -23.74 -3.66
N VAL A 332 1.83 -22.53 -3.12
CA VAL A 332 2.77 -22.21 -2.02
C VAL A 332 2.14 -22.40 -0.64
N VAL A 333 0.94 -21.86 -0.42
CA VAL A 333 0.28 -21.88 0.90
C VAL A 333 -0.88 -22.88 0.99
N GLY A 334 -1.29 -23.46 -0.13
CA GLY A 334 -2.48 -24.29 -0.22
C GLY A 334 -3.73 -23.48 -0.61
N LYS A 335 -4.62 -24.10 -1.40
CA LYS A 335 -5.80 -23.43 -1.97
C LYS A 335 -6.73 -22.84 -0.90
N ASP A 336 -6.90 -23.52 0.22
CA ASP A 336 -7.80 -23.11 1.30
C ASP A 336 -7.25 -21.90 2.09
N HIS A 337 -6.00 -21.53 1.86
CA HIS A 337 -5.34 -20.36 2.45
C HIS A 337 -5.29 -19.15 1.51
N VAL A 338 -5.88 -19.23 0.32
CA VAL A 338 -6.04 -18.08 -0.58
C VAL A 338 -7.44 -17.51 -0.39
N LEU A 339 -7.49 -16.27 0.09
CA LEU A 339 -8.72 -15.54 0.42
C LEU A 339 -9.07 -14.55 -0.69
N HIS A 340 -10.37 -14.30 -0.88
CA HIS A 340 -10.90 -13.29 -1.80
C HIS A 340 -11.87 -12.37 -1.03
N PRO A 341 -11.36 -11.49 -0.15
CA PRO A 341 -12.19 -10.62 0.67
C PRO A 341 -12.74 -9.43 -0.12
N ASP A 342 -13.64 -8.65 0.51
CA ASP A 342 -14.08 -7.37 -0.01
C ASP A 342 -12.92 -6.37 -0.07
N PRO A 343 -12.94 -5.40 -1.02
CA PRO A 343 -11.90 -4.39 -1.17
C PRO A 343 -11.70 -3.53 0.09
N ALA A 344 -10.45 -3.12 0.36
CA ALA A 344 -10.11 -2.28 1.50
C ALA A 344 -10.35 -0.78 1.21
N MET A 345 -10.71 -0.01 2.26
CA MET A 345 -10.91 1.45 2.16
C MET A 345 -9.60 2.25 2.33
N GLY A 346 -8.46 1.60 2.48
CA GLY A 346 -7.13 2.24 2.45
C GLY A 346 -6.77 2.74 1.05
N GLY A 347 -5.77 3.60 0.96
CA GLY A 347 -5.15 4.04 -0.29
C GLY A 347 -3.77 3.39 -0.45
N GLU A 348 -3.29 3.26 -1.70
CA GLU A 348 -1.98 2.68 -2.04
C GLU A 348 -1.52 3.28 -3.38
N ASP A 349 -0.31 3.83 -3.41
CA ASP A 349 0.22 4.50 -4.60
C ASP A 349 0.67 3.54 -5.71
N PHE A 350 0.78 2.23 -5.42
CA PHE A 350 0.90 1.19 -6.46
C PHE A 350 -0.22 1.30 -7.51
N SER A 351 -1.33 1.89 -7.15
CA SER A 351 -2.45 2.23 -8.04
C SER A 351 -2.03 3.05 -9.26
N TYR A 352 -0.99 3.87 -9.16
CA TYR A 352 -0.45 4.59 -10.30
C TYR A 352 0.19 3.63 -11.32
N PHE A 353 0.91 2.61 -10.86
CA PHE A 353 1.49 1.60 -11.76
C PHE A 353 0.41 0.81 -12.50
N THR A 354 -0.65 0.39 -11.78
CA THR A 354 -1.75 -0.39 -12.40
C THR A 354 -2.60 0.40 -13.38
N LYS A 355 -2.51 1.74 -13.37
CA LYS A 355 -3.11 2.59 -14.41
C LYS A 355 -2.31 2.60 -15.71
N GLU A 356 -1.01 2.37 -15.64
CA GLU A 356 -0.09 2.45 -16.78
C GLU A 356 0.12 1.09 -17.45
N ILE A 357 0.22 0.02 -16.66
CA ILE A 357 0.52 -1.34 -17.13
C ILE A 357 -0.32 -2.38 -16.39
N PRO A 358 -0.53 -3.58 -16.96
CA PRO A 358 -1.17 -4.68 -16.25
C PRO A 358 -0.44 -5.00 -14.95
N GLY A 359 -1.11 -4.90 -13.81
CA GLY A 359 -0.50 -5.16 -12.50
C GLY A 359 -1.44 -5.86 -11.54
N SER A 360 -0.88 -6.46 -10.52
CA SER A 360 -1.65 -7.02 -9.41
C SER A 360 -0.94 -6.82 -8.08
N PHE A 361 -1.73 -6.48 -7.09
CA PHE A 361 -1.32 -6.28 -5.71
C PHE A 361 -2.09 -7.25 -4.82
N TYR A 362 -1.39 -7.93 -3.92
CA TYR A 362 -1.99 -8.90 -3.01
C TYR A 362 -1.53 -8.67 -1.58
N PHE A 363 -2.24 -9.24 -0.61
CA PHE A 363 -1.88 -9.13 0.79
C PHE A 363 -1.37 -10.47 1.33
N LEU A 364 -0.25 -10.40 2.04
CA LEU A 364 0.34 -11.51 2.77
C LEU A 364 -0.04 -11.42 4.24
N GLY A 365 -0.73 -12.42 4.76
CA GLY A 365 -1.04 -12.54 6.18
C GLY A 365 0.22 -12.75 7.02
N THR A 366 0.37 -11.93 8.05
CA THR A 366 1.51 -11.96 8.99
C THR A 366 1.07 -11.94 10.45
N GLY A 367 -0.24 -12.06 10.72
CA GLY A 367 -0.78 -12.15 12.07
C GLY A 367 -0.50 -13.51 12.72
N ASN A 368 -0.29 -13.54 14.04
CA ASN A 368 -0.09 -14.78 14.78
C ASN A 368 -0.50 -14.58 16.25
N GLU A 369 -1.64 -15.14 16.63
CA GLU A 369 -2.18 -15.02 18.00
C GLU A 369 -1.26 -15.68 19.04
N ASP A 370 -0.66 -16.82 18.72
CA ASP A 370 0.23 -17.54 19.65
C ASP A 370 1.50 -16.73 19.95
N LYS A 371 1.98 -15.95 18.98
CA LYS A 371 3.11 -15.02 19.13
C LYS A 371 2.66 -13.61 19.56
N LYS A 372 1.36 -13.38 19.81
CA LYS A 372 0.75 -12.08 20.15
C LYS A 372 0.97 -11.01 19.08
N ILE A 373 1.06 -11.38 17.84
CA ILE A 373 1.17 -10.48 16.67
C ILE A 373 -0.25 -10.25 16.16
N THR A 374 -0.95 -9.27 16.77
CA THR A 374 -2.36 -8.97 16.51
C THR A 374 -2.65 -7.48 16.31
N SER A 375 -1.67 -6.63 16.56
CA SER A 375 -1.82 -5.17 16.38
C SER A 375 -1.90 -4.82 14.90
N PRO A 376 -2.87 -3.97 14.48
CA PRO A 376 -3.01 -3.60 13.07
C PRO A 376 -1.84 -2.74 12.59
N ASN A 377 -1.68 -2.66 11.27
CA ASN A 377 -0.77 -1.73 10.63
C ASN A 377 -0.99 -0.31 11.15
N HIS A 378 0.06 0.51 11.21
CA HIS A 378 0.14 1.87 11.80
C HIS A 378 0.04 1.92 13.33
N SER A 379 -0.09 0.77 14.02
CA SER A 379 -0.03 0.74 15.49
C SER A 379 1.40 0.86 16.02
N PRO A 380 1.64 1.52 17.18
CA PRO A 380 2.96 1.52 17.84
C PRO A 380 3.46 0.13 18.24
N THR A 381 2.56 -0.83 18.34
CA THR A 381 2.85 -2.24 18.67
C THR A 381 2.70 -3.18 17.45
N PHE A 382 2.66 -2.63 16.23
CA PHE A 382 2.64 -3.44 15.00
C PHE A 382 3.88 -4.35 14.93
N SER A 383 3.68 -5.56 14.48
CA SER A 383 4.75 -6.53 14.19
C SER A 383 4.29 -7.52 13.12
N VAL A 384 5.22 -8.30 12.59
CA VAL A 384 4.95 -9.34 11.60
C VAL A 384 5.50 -10.69 12.08
N ASP A 385 4.78 -11.76 11.81
CA ASP A 385 5.32 -13.10 11.96
C ASP A 385 6.37 -13.36 10.87
N GLU A 386 7.64 -13.39 11.25
CA GLU A 386 8.75 -13.57 10.31
C GLU A 386 8.69 -14.92 9.57
N ASP A 387 7.99 -15.92 10.10
CA ASP A 387 7.76 -17.20 9.42
C ASP A 387 6.89 -17.07 8.16
N ALA A 388 6.13 -15.97 8.02
CA ALA A 388 5.33 -15.67 6.83
C ALA A 388 6.19 -15.19 5.66
N LEU A 389 7.35 -14.57 5.91
CA LEU A 389 8.17 -13.91 4.89
C LEU A 389 8.65 -14.86 3.80
N LYS A 390 8.88 -16.14 4.13
CA LYS A 390 9.21 -17.19 3.16
C LYS A 390 8.12 -17.38 2.11
N TYR A 391 6.83 -17.26 2.49
CA TYR A 391 5.71 -17.39 1.56
C TYR A 391 5.63 -16.21 0.60
N GLY A 392 5.75 -14.98 1.13
CA GLY A 392 5.75 -13.77 0.30
C GLY A 392 6.91 -13.75 -0.70
N THR A 393 8.11 -14.12 -0.25
CA THR A 393 9.30 -14.26 -1.12
C THR A 393 9.06 -15.29 -2.23
N GLU A 394 8.53 -16.46 -1.89
CA GLU A 394 8.30 -17.54 -2.84
C GLU A 394 7.19 -17.22 -3.84
N ILE A 395 6.08 -16.63 -3.38
CA ILE A 395 4.97 -16.24 -4.24
C ILE A 395 5.44 -15.19 -5.25
N MET A 396 6.14 -14.15 -4.79
CA MET A 396 6.64 -13.10 -5.67
C MET A 396 7.63 -13.65 -6.71
N TYR A 397 8.57 -14.50 -6.27
CA TYR A 397 9.55 -15.15 -7.14
C TYR A 397 8.90 -16.02 -8.23
N ARG A 398 7.99 -16.93 -7.84
CA ARG A 398 7.31 -17.83 -8.81
C ARG A 398 6.36 -17.08 -9.71
N SER A 399 5.67 -16.06 -9.20
CA SER A 399 4.80 -15.22 -10.00
C SER A 399 5.57 -14.50 -11.11
N ALA A 400 6.76 -13.96 -10.79
CA ALA A 400 7.62 -13.35 -11.80
C ALA A 400 8.01 -14.35 -12.91
N LEU A 401 8.49 -15.54 -12.53
CA LEU A 401 8.86 -16.58 -13.49
C LEU A 401 7.67 -16.99 -14.39
N LYS A 402 6.49 -17.16 -13.80
CA LYS A 402 5.28 -17.59 -14.51
C LYS A 402 4.72 -16.51 -15.46
N LEU A 403 4.90 -15.23 -15.12
CA LEU A 403 4.51 -14.11 -15.97
C LEU A 403 5.49 -13.90 -17.14
N LEU A 404 6.75 -14.24 -16.96
CA LEU A 404 7.74 -14.22 -18.04
C LEU A 404 7.45 -15.30 -19.12
N GLY A 405 6.93 -16.46 -18.75
CA GLY A 405 6.54 -17.57 -19.64
C GLY A 405 7.31 -18.83 -19.38
#